data_ff1d02c05c5ffb444f6034a2bf79cc18
#
_entry.id   ff1d02c05c5ffb444f6034a2bf79cc18
#
_cell.length_a   1.000
_cell.length_b   1.000
_cell.length_c   1.000
_cell.angle_alpha   90.00
_cell.angle_beta   90.00
_cell.angle_gamma   90.00
#
_symmetry.space_group_name_H-M   'P 1'
#
loop_
_entity.id
_entity.type
_entity.pdbx_description
1 polymer ?
#
loop_
_entity_poly.entity_id
_entity_poly.type
_entity_poly.pdbx_seq_one_letter_code
_entity_poly.pdbx_strand_id
1 'polypeptide(L)'
;MPSFTEIASRLYRQLLGLNSAPLGDEHGITTLLEGTVAVATVEAILSEVSASGESFPPEHGSIAWRGEQQRQQLNLFGQPLLQLDNESPRAALSNAMGLVMAGKRTSCSLWSSDLAAAQDLLRRAVGHHLPLVVHTINRALPLQGESSEGSHQAIHQLRESGACILFSQNVQQAIDFTLIAHAVAEQALLPVVVAMDGEETAFAMQKVQLPSPQLIQQFVGQSSDHIKLDDPAQKMLFGESRRRIPCWHNLDRPTLQGAYQDQHSFGLGEISHTQFFGRQLEPILEQAFSTFYDLTERDYG
;
A
#
# COMPACT_ATOMS: atom_id res chain seq x y z
N MET A 1 31.02 -10.60 0.62
CA MET A 1 29.69 -10.74 -0.01
C MET A 1 29.08 -9.36 0.00
N PRO A 2 28.48 -8.87 -1.09
CA PRO A 2 27.79 -7.59 -1.07
C PRO A 2 26.68 -7.63 -0.03
N SER A 3 26.48 -6.52 0.69
CA SER A 3 25.40 -6.42 1.67
C SER A 3 24.04 -6.54 0.96
N PHE A 4 23.03 -6.98 1.68
CA PHE A 4 21.66 -7.14 1.15
C PHE A 4 21.12 -5.82 0.57
N THR A 5 21.49 -4.72 1.19
CA THR A 5 21.20 -3.35 0.74
C THR A 5 21.87 -3.01 -0.60
N GLU A 6 23.06 -3.52 -0.85
CA GLU A 6 23.74 -3.33 -2.15
C GLU A 6 23.08 -4.11 -3.28
N ILE A 7 22.55 -5.30 -2.99
CA ILE A 7 21.84 -6.11 -3.97
C ILE A 7 20.50 -5.44 -4.31
N ALA A 8 19.73 -5.04 -3.33
CA ALA A 8 18.46 -4.35 -3.54
C ALA A 8 18.65 -3.03 -4.31
N SER A 9 19.67 -2.23 -3.98
CA SER A 9 19.95 -0.99 -4.67
C SER A 9 20.48 -1.20 -6.09
N ARG A 10 21.17 -2.30 -6.33
CA ARG A 10 21.67 -2.65 -7.67
C ARG A 10 20.54 -3.06 -8.60
N LEU A 11 19.60 -3.86 -8.07
CA LEU A 11 18.37 -4.24 -8.75
C LEU A 11 17.47 -3.03 -9.05
N TYR A 12 17.32 -2.14 -8.08
CA TYR A 12 16.57 -0.90 -8.22
C TYR A 12 17.15 0.00 -9.32
N ARG A 13 18.47 0.20 -9.36
CA ARG A 13 19.13 0.97 -10.44
C ARG A 13 18.96 0.32 -11.80
N GLN A 14 18.97 -1.01 -11.85
CA GLN A 14 18.79 -1.77 -13.07
C GLN A 14 17.35 -1.62 -13.58
N LEU A 15 16.35 -1.66 -12.68
CA LEU A 15 14.94 -1.42 -12.98
C LEU A 15 14.67 -0.01 -13.50
N LEU A 16 15.32 1.01 -12.94
CA LEU A 16 15.13 2.40 -13.38
C LEU A 16 15.95 2.80 -14.61
N GLY A 17 16.67 1.85 -15.23
CA GLY A 17 17.52 2.16 -16.38
C GLY A 17 18.67 3.15 -16.10
N LEU A 18 18.99 3.39 -14.81
CA LEU A 18 20.02 4.33 -14.38
C LEU A 18 21.44 3.81 -14.60
N ASN A 19 21.60 2.55 -14.95
CA ASN A 19 22.80 2.01 -15.54
C ASN A 19 22.42 1.54 -16.96
N SER A 20 23.25 1.83 -17.93
CA SER A 20 23.10 1.49 -19.35
C SER A 20 23.10 -0.03 -19.66
N ALA A 21 22.48 -0.84 -18.82
CA ALA A 21 22.16 -2.22 -19.10
C ALA A 21 20.84 -2.30 -19.90
N PRO A 22 20.72 -3.20 -20.90
CA PRO A 22 19.48 -3.34 -21.66
C PRO A 22 18.32 -3.58 -20.68
N LEU A 23 17.21 -2.91 -20.93
CA LEU A 23 15.93 -3.14 -20.27
C LEU A 23 15.70 -4.66 -20.23
N GLY A 24 15.65 -5.22 -19.03
CA GLY A 24 15.37 -6.64 -18.83
C GLY A 24 14.03 -6.99 -19.50
N ASP A 25 13.83 -8.27 -19.77
CA ASP A 25 12.66 -8.84 -20.41
C ASP A 25 11.36 -8.15 -19.94
N GLU A 26 10.38 -8.11 -20.83
CA GLU A 26 9.01 -7.61 -20.53
C GLU A 26 8.42 -8.17 -19.23
N HIS A 27 8.98 -9.23 -18.70
CA HIS A 27 8.53 -9.98 -17.52
C HIS A 27 9.17 -9.53 -16.18
N GLY A 28 10.10 -8.56 -16.17
CA GLY A 28 10.76 -8.12 -14.94
C GLY A 28 12.00 -8.94 -14.55
N ILE A 29 12.56 -8.68 -13.35
CA ILE A 29 13.83 -9.25 -12.89
C ILE A 29 13.58 -10.39 -11.90
N THR A 30 14.06 -11.58 -12.22
CA THR A 30 14.04 -12.71 -11.29
C THR A 30 15.20 -12.61 -10.30
N THR A 31 14.90 -12.69 -9.01
CA THR A 31 15.89 -12.59 -7.94
C THR A 31 15.48 -13.42 -6.71
N LEU A 32 16.36 -13.50 -5.71
CA LEU A 32 16.08 -14.13 -4.42
C LEU A 32 15.96 -13.01 -3.38
N LEU A 33 14.78 -12.85 -2.78
CA LEU A 33 14.51 -11.80 -1.79
C LEU A 33 13.72 -12.35 -0.61
N GLU A 34 13.92 -11.71 0.52
CA GLU A 34 13.06 -11.82 1.69
C GLU A 34 11.78 -10.98 1.48
N GLY A 35 10.65 -11.42 2.04
CA GLY A 35 9.35 -10.79 1.78
C GLY A 35 9.30 -9.31 2.13
N THR A 36 9.80 -8.92 3.30
CA THR A 36 9.81 -7.50 3.72
C THR A 36 10.66 -6.63 2.79
N VAL A 37 11.81 -7.15 2.36
CA VAL A 37 12.71 -6.46 1.41
C VAL A 37 12.08 -6.37 0.03
N ALA A 38 11.42 -7.44 -0.41
CA ALA A 38 10.74 -7.47 -1.69
C ALA A 38 9.62 -6.42 -1.77
N VAL A 39 8.76 -6.37 -0.77
CA VAL A 39 7.68 -5.37 -0.65
C VAL A 39 8.25 -3.95 -0.59
N ALA A 40 9.27 -3.70 0.26
CA ALA A 40 9.90 -2.39 0.37
C ALA A 40 10.56 -1.95 -0.93
N THR A 41 11.12 -2.89 -1.71
CA THR A 41 11.71 -2.60 -3.02
C THR A 41 10.64 -2.15 -4.01
N VAL A 42 9.49 -2.83 -4.05
CA VAL A 42 8.38 -2.45 -4.93
C VAL A 42 7.77 -1.11 -4.50
N GLU A 43 7.58 -0.91 -3.20
CA GLU A 43 7.09 0.37 -2.67
C GLU A 43 8.02 1.54 -3.01
N ALA A 44 9.35 1.35 -2.92
CA ALA A 44 10.31 2.39 -3.30
C ALA A 44 10.27 2.74 -4.80
N ILE A 45 9.80 1.82 -5.65
CA ILE A 45 9.63 2.07 -7.08
C ILE A 45 8.37 2.89 -7.36
N LEU A 46 7.29 2.65 -6.63
CA LEU A 46 5.97 3.21 -6.98
C LEU A 46 5.45 4.28 -6.02
N SER A 47 5.79 4.22 -4.73
CA SER A 47 5.29 5.16 -3.72
C SER A 47 6.17 6.40 -3.58
N GLU A 48 5.61 7.47 -3.04
CA GLU A 48 6.32 8.71 -2.73
C GLU A 48 6.75 8.73 -1.27
N VAL A 49 5.95 8.08 -0.40
CA VAL A 49 6.15 8.08 1.04
C VAL A 49 5.98 6.69 1.60
N SER A 50 6.87 6.30 2.51
CA SER A 50 6.72 5.14 3.37
C SER A 50 6.78 5.57 4.83
N ALA A 51 5.79 5.18 5.63
CA ALA A 51 5.76 5.40 7.06
C ALA A 51 5.88 4.07 7.80
N SER A 52 6.63 4.04 8.90
CA SER A 52 6.75 2.86 9.76
C SER A 52 6.77 3.24 11.22
N GLY A 53 6.28 2.35 12.08
CA GLY A 53 6.47 2.43 13.53
C GLY A 53 7.87 1.99 13.93
N GLU A 54 8.37 2.46 15.06
CA GLU A 54 9.71 2.12 15.57
C GLU A 54 9.90 0.61 15.80
N SER A 55 8.84 -0.07 16.20
CA SER A 55 8.85 -1.51 16.47
C SER A 55 8.70 -2.41 15.22
N PHE A 56 8.37 -1.83 14.05
CA PHE A 56 8.34 -2.63 12.83
C PHE A 56 9.75 -3.08 12.48
N PRO A 57 9.96 -4.34 11.98
CA PRO A 57 11.33 -4.83 11.75
C PRO A 57 12.08 -3.83 10.88
N PRO A 58 12.88 -2.96 11.50
CA PRO A 58 13.51 -1.87 10.78
C PRO A 58 14.66 -2.38 9.92
N GLU A 59 15.08 -3.59 10.23
CA GLU A 59 16.36 -4.11 9.77
C GLU A 59 16.33 -4.51 8.29
N HIS A 60 15.14 -4.76 7.72
CA HIS A 60 15.04 -5.23 6.34
C HIS A 60 14.37 -4.24 5.39
N GLY A 61 13.08 -4.02 5.53
CA GLY A 61 12.33 -3.19 4.59
C GLY A 61 12.62 -1.69 4.70
N SER A 62 12.64 -1.14 5.91
CA SER A 62 12.88 0.29 6.12
C SER A 62 14.33 0.71 5.81
N ILE A 63 15.32 -0.18 6.00
CA ILE A 63 16.72 0.09 5.65
C ILE A 63 16.86 0.19 4.13
N ALA A 64 16.23 -0.70 3.36
CA ALA A 64 16.25 -0.63 1.91
C ALA A 64 15.68 0.70 1.41
N TRP A 65 14.52 1.11 1.93
CA TRP A 65 13.92 2.39 1.59
C TRP A 65 14.79 3.60 2.00
N ARG A 66 15.31 3.62 3.24
CA ARG A 66 16.22 4.68 3.70
C ARG A 66 17.47 4.80 2.85
N GLY A 67 18.04 3.66 2.44
CA GLY A 67 19.19 3.65 1.56
C GLY A 67 18.90 4.38 0.25
N GLU A 68 17.76 4.16 -0.34
CA GLU A 68 17.36 4.84 -1.57
C GLU A 68 17.02 6.32 -1.35
N GLN A 69 16.38 6.68 -0.24
CA GLN A 69 16.13 8.07 0.16
C GLN A 69 17.46 8.83 0.35
N GLN A 70 18.43 8.25 1.07
CA GLN A 70 19.74 8.86 1.30
C GLN A 70 20.51 9.09 0.01
N ARG A 71 20.30 8.25 -1.01
CA ARG A 71 20.86 8.42 -2.34
C ARG A 71 20.12 9.45 -3.20
N GLN A 72 19.07 10.09 -2.65
CA GLN A 72 18.19 11.00 -3.39
C GLN A 72 17.58 10.35 -4.63
N GLN A 73 17.25 9.06 -4.54
CA GLN A 73 16.59 8.35 -5.62
C GLN A 73 15.17 8.86 -5.80
N LEU A 74 14.71 8.80 -7.03
CA LEU A 74 13.33 9.07 -7.40
C LEU A 74 12.62 7.75 -7.64
N ASN A 75 11.31 7.73 -7.40
CA ASN A 75 10.50 6.60 -7.82
C ASN A 75 10.39 6.53 -9.36
N LEU A 76 9.69 5.53 -9.89
CA LEU A 76 9.51 5.35 -11.33
C LEU A 76 8.89 6.57 -12.04
N PHE A 77 8.15 7.37 -11.30
CA PHE A 77 7.44 8.55 -11.80
C PHE A 77 8.19 9.87 -11.59
N GLY A 78 9.46 9.80 -11.21
CA GLY A 78 10.32 10.97 -11.01
C GLY A 78 10.03 11.75 -9.73
N GLN A 79 9.36 11.14 -8.75
CA GLN A 79 9.04 11.78 -7.48
C GLN A 79 10.05 11.37 -6.40
N PRO A 80 10.41 12.29 -5.49
CA PRO A 80 11.33 11.98 -4.40
C PRO A 80 10.71 11.01 -3.39
N LEU A 81 11.53 10.11 -2.86
CA LEU A 81 11.15 9.18 -1.80
C LEU A 81 11.26 9.88 -0.44
N LEU A 82 10.27 9.65 0.42
CA LEU A 82 10.26 10.13 1.80
C LEU A 82 10.02 8.96 2.75
N GLN A 83 10.97 8.71 3.65
CA GLN A 83 10.79 7.78 4.77
C GLN A 83 10.43 8.57 6.03
N LEU A 84 9.36 8.16 6.67
CA LEU A 84 8.95 8.68 7.96
C LEU A 84 9.12 7.61 9.04
N ASP A 85 10.06 7.85 9.93
CA ASP A 85 10.23 7.06 11.14
C ASP A 85 9.39 7.69 12.25
N ASN A 86 8.52 6.90 12.84
CA ASN A 86 7.57 7.40 13.82
C ASN A 86 7.79 6.71 15.17
N GLU A 87 7.62 7.46 16.24
CA GLU A 87 7.78 6.99 17.63
C GLU A 87 6.75 5.92 18.04
N SER A 88 5.66 5.79 17.30
CA SER A 88 4.64 4.81 17.58
C SER A 88 3.89 4.37 16.32
N PRO A 89 3.29 3.17 16.33
CA PRO A 89 2.43 2.69 15.24
C PRO A 89 1.26 3.63 14.92
N ARG A 90 0.68 4.24 15.94
CA ARG A 90 -0.41 5.21 15.77
C ARG A 90 0.06 6.50 15.08
N ALA A 91 1.25 6.98 15.43
CA ALA A 91 1.85 8.12 14.76
C ALA A 91 2.17 7.81 13.29
N ALA A 92 2.69 6.61 12.99
CA ALA A 92 2.97 6.16 11.64
C ALA A 92 1.69 6.18 10.78
N LEU A 93 0.62 5.57 11.28
CA LEU A 93 -0.65 5.52 10.55
C LEU A 93 -1.28 6.91 10.38
N SER A 94 -1.25 7.75 11.42
CA SER A 94 -1.76 9.13 11.35
C SER A 94 -0.99 9.99 10.34
N ASN A 95 0.33 9.89 10.32
CA ASN A 95 1.18 10.64 9.39
C ASN A 95 0.95 10.16 7.96
N ALA A 96 0.85 8.84 7.76
CA ALA A 96 0.51 8.27 6.45
C ALA A 96 -0.86 8.80 5.94
N MET A 97 -1.88 8.82 6.79
CA MET A 97 -3.20 9.38 6.46
C MET A 97 -3.09 10.84 6.02
N GLY A 98 -2.35 11.68 6.77
CA GLY A 98 -2.15 13.09 6.42
C GLY A 98 -1.48 13.30 5.07
N LEU A 99 -0.53 12.44 4.71
CA LEU A 99 0.17 12.52 3.42
C LEU A 99 -0.69 12.04 2.25
N VAL A 100 -1.50 11.00 2.46
CA VAL A 100 -2.51 10.60 1.48
C VAL A 100 -3.51 11.73 1.25
N MET A 101 -3.96 12.42 2.31
CA MET A 101 -4.83 13.60 2.19
C MET A 101 -4.18 14.75 1.41
N ALA A 102 -2.85 14.85 1.46
CA ALA A 102 -2.09 15.79 0.63
C ALA A 102 -1.89 15.30 -0.83
N GLY A 103 -2.47 14.18 -1.22
CA GLY A 103 -2.43 13.64 -2.58
C GLY A 103 -1.15 12.88 -2.91
N LYS A 104 -0.45 12.36 -1.88
CA LYS A 104 0.77 11.56 -2.04
C LYS A 104 0.46 10.07 -2.00
N ARG A 105 1.06 9.29 -2.92
CA ARG A 105 1.04 7.83 -2.83
C ARG A 105 1.87 7.40 -1.63
N THR A 106 1.20 6.81 -0.65
CA THR A 106 1.79 6.52 0.66
C THR A 106 1.52 5.08 1.04
N SER A 107 2.55 4.41 1.54
CA SER A 107 2.45 3.14 2.24
C SER A 107 2.76 3.29 3.73
N CYS A 108 2.23 2.39 4.53
CA CYS A 108 2.50 2.31 5.96
C CYS A 108 2.80 0.85 6.33
N SER A 109 3.89 0.62 7.08
CA SER A 109 4.30 -0.73 7.48
C SER A 109 4.23 -0.89 8.99
N LEU A 110 3.44 -1.86 9.46
CA LEU A 110 3.16 -2.10 10.88
C LEU A 110 3.07 -3.60 11.17
N TRP A 111 3.35 -3.99 12.42
CA TRP A 111 2.96 -5.32 12.90
C TRP A 111 1.43 -5.44 12.96
N SER A 112 0.90 -6.63 12.74
CA SER A 112 -0.55 -6.86 12.80
C SER A 112 -1.14 -6.52 14.17
N SER A 113 -0.41 -6.79 15.26
CA SER A 113 -0.79 -6.41 16.62
C SER A 113 -0.89 -4.89 16.80
N ASP A 114 0.05 -4.15 16.21
CA ASP A 114 0.11 -2.70 16.30
C ASP A 114 -1.00 -2.05 15.48
N LEU A 115 -1.27 -2.62 14.29
CA LEU A 115 -2.37 -2.19 13.45
C LEU A 115 -3.73 -2.47 14.11
N ALA A 116 -3.89 -3.63 14.76
CA ALA A 116 -5.08 -3.94 15.53
C ALA A 116 -5.28 -2.97 16.71
N ALA A 117 -4.20 -2.58 17.40
CA ALA A 117 -4.26 -1.57 18.46
C ALA A 117 -4.57 -0.16 17.93
N ALA A 118 -4.35 0.11 16.64
CA ALA A 118 -4.66 1.36 15.95
C ALA A 118 -5.92 1.25 15.04
N GLN A 119 -6.77 0.26 15.25
CA GLN A 119 -7.96 -0.01 14.42
C GLN A 119 -8.88 1.19 14.26
N ASP A 120 -9.02 2.02 15.30
CA ASP A 120 -9.82 3.24 15.24
C ASP A 120 -9.31 4.25 14.19
N LEU A 121 -8.00 4.34 13.99
CA LEU A 121 -7.42 5.16 12.92
C LEU A 121 -7.66 4.54 11.54
N LEU A 122 -7.57 3.23 11.42
CA LEU A 122 -7.88 2.54 10.16
C LEU A 122 -9.36 2.75 9.78
N ARG A 123 -10.28 2.67 10.73
CA ARG A 123 -11.70 3.02 10.52
C ARG A 123 -11.90 4.47 10.09
N ARG A 124 -11.13 5.40 10.68
CA ARG A 124 -11.14 6.80 10.23
C ARG A 124 -10.62 6.94 8.80
N ALA A 125 -9.56 6.23 8.43
CA ALA A 125 -9.05 6.23 7.07
C ALA A 125 -10.11 5.74 6.06
N VAL A 126 -10.87 4.70 6.42
CA VAL A 126 -12.04 4.22 5.66
C VAL A 126 -13.10 5.31 5.53
N GLY A 127 -13.53 5.91 6.64
CA GLY A 127 -14.55 6.96 6.65
C GLY A 127 -14.13 8.25 5.94
N HIS A 128 -12.84 8.51 5.84
CA HIS A 128 -12.26 9.64 5.09
C HIS A 128 -11.93 9.31 3.63
N HIS A 129 -12.24 8.09 3.18
CA HIS A 129 -12.00 7.63 1.80
C HIS A 129 -10.54 7.80 1.36
N LEU A 130 -9.61 7.36 2.23
CA LEU A 130 -8.18 7.51 1.98
C LEU A 130 -7.61 6.29 1.25
N PRO A 131 -7.06 6.44 0.05
CA PRO A 131 -6.38 5.37 -0.68
C PRO A 131 -5.00 5.09 -0.08
N LEU A 132 -4.99 4.43 1.07
CA LEU A 132 -3.78 4.08 1.82
C LEU A 132 -3.50 2.58 1.70
N VAL A 133 -2.26 2.21 1.40
CA VAL A 133 -1.81 0.82 1.47
C VAL A 133 -1.06 0.60 2.78
N VAL A 134 -1.47 -0.43 3.52
CA VAL A 134 -0.85 -0.81 4.79
C VAL A 134 -0.29 -2.22 4.67
N HIS A 135 1.03 -2.37 4.79
CA HIS A 135 1.68 -3.67 4.88
C HIS A 135 1.73 -4.11 6.33
N THR A 136 1.35 -5.34 6.59
CA THR A 136 1.37 -5.87 7.94
C THR A 136 1.99 -7.26 7.99
N ILE A 137 2.82 -7.47 9.01
CA ILE A 137 3.39 -8.78 9.33
C ILE A 137 2.58 -9.38 10.46
N ASN A 138 2.02 -10.56 10.20
CA ASN A 138 1.27 -11.29 11.19
C ASN A 138 2.20 -11.92 12.20
N ARG A 139 1.91 -11.68 13.47
CA ARG A 139 2.51 -12.36 14.61
C ARG A 139 1.45 -12.66 15.65
N ALA A 140 1.74 -13.60 16.51
CA ALA A 140 0.87 -13.87 17.64
C ALA A 140 0.72 -12.63 18.53
N LEU A 141 -0.48 -12.40 19.04
CA LEU A 141 -0.71 -11.35 20.02
C LEU A 141 0.08 -11.68 21.29
N PRO A 142 0.88 -10.75 21.83
CA PRO A 142 1.71 -11.00 22.98
C PRO A 142 0.84 -11.21 24.22
N LEU A 143 0.88 -12.43 24.78
CA LEU A 143 0.25 -12.74 26.07
C LEU A 143 1.30 -12.79 27.19
N GLN A 144 2.43 -13.46 26.95
CA GLN A 144 3.53 -13.60 27.90
C GLN A 144 4.91 -13.34 27.28
N GLY A 145 4.98 -13.23 25.97
CA GLY A 145 6.19 -12.98 25.20
C GLY A 145 5.85 -12.67 23.75
N GLU A 146 6.82 -12.19 23.00
CA GLU A 146 6.69 -11.95 21.57
C GLU A 146 7.03 -13.24 20.80
N SER A 147 6.26 -13.54 19.77
CA SER A 147 6.51 -14.64 18.84
C SER A 147 6.41 -14.12 17.41
N SER A 148 7.32 -14.55 16.54
CA SER A 148 7.26 -14.34 15.11
C SER A 148 6.32 -15.31 14.40
N GLU A 149 5.86 -16.35 15.12
CA GLU A 149 4.92 -17.32 14.57
C GLU A 149 3.65 -16.64 14.07
N GLY A 150 3.19 -17.05 12.90
CA GLY A 150 1.99 -16.54 12.27
C GLY A 150 0.76 -16.76 13.17
N SER A 151 0.01 -15.69 13.41
CA SER A 151 -1.30 -15.75 14.05
C SER A 151 -2.22 -14.76 13.37
N HIS A 152 -3.41 -15.22 13.03
CA HIS A 152 -4.39 -14.41 12.30
C HIS A 152 -5.36 -13.64 13.21
N GLN A 153 -5.17 -13.71 14.55
CA GLN A 153 -6.08 -13.06 15.51
C GLN A 153 -6.19 -11.55 15.27
N ALA A 154 -5.07 -10.87 15.07
CA ALA A 154 -5.05 -9.43 14.80
C ALA A 154 -5.77 -9.10 13.48
N ILE A 155 -5.55 -9.90 12.43
CA ILE A 155 -6.21 -9.72 11.14
C ILE A 155 -7.73 -9.92 11.26
N HIS A 156 -8.18 -10.91 12.03
CA HIS A 156 -9.60 -11.09 12.30
C HIS A 156 -10.24 -9.90 13.00
N GLN A 157 -9.51 -9.23 13.91
CA GLN A 157 -10.00 -8.00 14.54
C GLN A 157 -10.15 -6.86 13.52
N LEU A 158 -9.28 -6.79 12.52
CA LEU A 158 -9.31 -5.75 11.49
C LEU A 158 -10.50 -5.87 10.53
N ARG A 159 -11.19 -7.01 10.46
CA ARG A 159 -12.40 -7.19 9.63
C ARG A 159 -13.45 -6.11 9.86
N GLU A 160 -13.61 -5.67 11.09
CA GLU A 160 -14.60 -4.65 11.47
C GLU A 160 -14.15 -3.23 11.12
N SER A 161 -12.96 -3.05 10.55
CA SER A 161 -12.47 -1.72 10.17
C SER A 161 -13.11 -1.17 8.90
N GLY A 162 -13.59 -2.05 8.01
CA GLY A 162 -14.09 -1.70 6.68
C GLY A 162 -12.98 -1.57 5.61
N ALA A 163 -11.71 -1.80 5.97
CA ALA A 163 -10.62 -1.87 5.00
C ALA A 163 -10.66 -3.19 4.21
N CYS A 164 -10.18 -3.17 2.98
CA CYS A 164 -9.91 -4.38 2.22
C CYS A 164 -8.67 -5.08 2.79
N ILE A 165 -8.68 -6.41 2.91
CA ILE A 165 -7.56 -7.18 3.43
C ILE A 165 -7.18 -8.24 2.38
N LEU A 166 -5.96 -8.16 1.88
CA LEU A 166 -5.33 -9.14 0.99
C LEU A 166 -4.29 -9.93 1.79
N PHE A 167 -4.44 -11.24 1.83
CA PHE A 167 -3.57 -12.12 2.59
C PHE A 167 -2.66 -12.89 1.63
N SER A 168 -1.35 -12.63 1.70
CA SER A 168 -0.36 -13.27 0.82
C SER A 168 0.15 -14.57 1.38
N GLN A 169 0.19 -15.61 0.55
CA GLN A 169 0.66 -16.96 0.89
C GLN A 169 2.18 -17.13 0.69
N ASN A 170 2.79 -16.28 -0.12
CA ASN A 170 4.21 -16.34 -0.46
C ASN A 170 4.74 -14.96 -0.85
N VAL A 171 6.06 -14.85 -1.00
CA VAL A 171 6.71 -13.56 -1.29
C VAL A 171 6.30 -12.99 -2.65
N GLN A 172 6.11 -13.84 -3.68
CA GLN A 172 5.65 -13.36 -4.99
C GLN A 172 4.26 -12.74 -4.88
N GLN A 173 3.36 -13.40 -4.18
CA GLN A 173 2.01 -12.90 -3.96
C GLN A 173 2.01 -11.59 -3.15
N ALA A 174 2.93 -11.43 -2.17
CA ALA A 174 3.07 -10.18 -1.44
C ALA A 174 3.48 -9.01 -2.34
N ILE A 175 4.41 -9.25 -3.28
CA ILE A 175 4.80 -8.28 -4.32
C ILE A 175 3.60 -7.89 -5.19
N ASP A 176 2.91 -8.87 -5.72
CA ASP A 176 1.81 -8.68 -6.65
C ASP A 176 0.62 -8.01 -5.97
N PHE A 177 0.32 -8.41 -4.73
CA PHE A 177 -0.71 -7.78 -3.93
C PHE A 177 -0.35 -6.35 -3.53
N THR A 178 0.92 -5.97 -3.47
CA THR A 178 1.33 -4.57 -3.31
C THR A 178 0.83 -3.72 -4.49
N LEU A 179 1.01 -4.19 -5.72
CA LEU A 179 0.52 -3.49 -6.91
C LEU A 179 -1.01 -3.45 -6.96
N ILE A 180 -1.65 -4.60 -6.72
CA ILE A 180 -3.11 -4.73 -6.70
C ILE A 180 -3.71 -3.84 -5.60
N ALA A 181 -3.08 -3.81 -4.41
CA ALA A 181 -3.54 -2.97 -3.30
C ALA A 181 -3.56 -1.49 -3.65
N HIS A 182 -2.51 -0.97 -4.30
CA HIS A 182 -2.50 0.41 -4.77
C HIS A 182 -3.57 0.68 -5.82
N ALA A 183 -3.70 -0.20 -6.82
CA ALA A 183 -4.72 -0.05 -7.85
C ALA A 183 -6.14 -0.04 -7.26
N VAL A 184 -6.44 -0.98 -6.35
CA VAL A 184 -7.74 -1.09 -5.68
C VAL A 184 -7.99 0.07 -4.73
N ALA A 185 -7.02 0.42 -3.86
CA ALA A 185 -7.15 1.53 -2.92
C ALA A 185 -7.45 2.84 -3.64
N GLU A 186 -6.72 3.12 -4.71
CA GLU A 186 -6.85 4.35 -5.49
C GLU A 186 -8.14 4.42 -6.29
N GLN A 187 -8.65 3.29 -6.77
CA GLN A 187 -9.92 3.23 -7.48
C GLN A 187 -11.11 3.30 -6.53
N ALA A 188 -11.09 2.53 -5.44
CA ALA A 188 -12.17 2.44 -4.47
C ALA A 188 -12.19 3.61 -3.47
N LEU A 189 -11.10 4.35 -3.31
CA LEU A 189 -10.88 5.31 -2.23
C LEU A 189 -11.07 4.67 -0.84
N LEU A 190 -10.45 3.52 -0.65
CA LEU A 190 -10.48 2.78 0.61
C LEU A 190 -9.06 2.29 0.97
N PRO A 191 -8.74 2.18 2.26
CA PRO A 191 -7.50 1.55 2.67
C PRO A 191 -7.47 0.06 2.28
N VAL A 192 -6.32 -0.40 1.84
CA VAL A 192 -6.06 -1.83 1.59
C VAL A 192 -4.92 -2.29 2.46
N VAL A 193 -5.12 -3.37 3.19
CA VAL A 193 -4.12 -4.02 4.04
C VAL A 193 -3.58 -5.24 3.30
N VAL A 194 -2.26 -5.28 3.09
CA VAL A 194 -1.55 -6.46 2.59
C VAL A 194 -0.91 -7.17 3.76
N ALA A 195 -1.38 -8.37 4.07
CA ALA A 195 -0.94 -9.14 5.21
C ALA A 195 0.00 -10.28 4.79
N MET A 196 1.11 -10.42 5.51
CA MET A 196 2.11 -11.48 5.34
C MET A 196 2.28 -12.22 6.66
N ASP A 197 2.42 -13.55 6.62
CA ASP A 197 2.85 -14.31 7.79
C ASP A 197 4.34 -14.10 8.07
N GLY A 198 4.70 -14.00 9.35
CA GLY A 198 6.05 -13.65 9.77
C GLY A 198 7.11 -14.62 9.21
N GLU A 199 7.04 -15.90 9.57
CA GLU A 199 8.08 -16.85 9.21
C GLU A 199 7.98 -17.34 7.76
N GLU A 200 6.76 -17.57 7.27
CA GLU A 200 6.56 -18.23 5.98
C GLU A 200 6.62 -17.26 4.78
N THR A 201 6.37 -15.98 5.00
CA THR A 201 6.32 -14.98 3.94
C THR A 201 7.23 -13.79 4.21
N ALA A 202 7.05 -13.09 5.34
CA ALA A 202 7.73 -11.83 5.58
C ALA A 202 9.25 -12.00 5.71
N PHE A 203 9.71 -13.02 6.43
CA PHE A 203 11.13 -13.33 6.66
C PHE A 203 11.67 -14.49 5.80
N ALA A 204 10.82 -15.07 4.97
CA ALA A 204 11.24 -16.16 4.07
C ALA A 204 11.99 -15.63 2.85
N MET A 205 13.11 -16.29 2.53
CA MET A 205 13.85 -16.04 1.30
C MET A 205 13.27 -16.89 0.19
N GLN A 206 12.69 -16.25 -0.81
CA GLN A 206 12.07 -16.93 -1.95
C GLN A 206 12.55 -16.36 -3.28
N LYS A 207 12.54 -17.20 -4.31
CA LYS A 207 12.79 -16.77 -5.68
C LYS A 207 11.55 -16.02 -6.17
N VAL A 208 11.72 -14.77 -6.53
CA VAL A 208 10.65 -13.87 -6.95
C VAL A 208 10.98 -13.19 -8.26
N GLN A 209 9.95 -12.74 -8.93
CA GLN A 209 10.02 -11.92 -10.13
C GLN A 209 9.54 -10.51 -9.76
N LEU A 210 10.46 -9.55 -9.72
CA LEU A 210 10.11 -8.15 -9.50
C LEU A 210 9.36 -7.60 -10.71
N PRO A 211 8.36 -6.73 -10.50
CA PRO A 211 7.60 -6.16 -11.59
C PRO A 211 8.47 -5.29 -12.50
N SER A 212 8.20 -5.33 -13.80
CA SER A 212 8.86 -4.42 -14.74
C SER A 212 8.33 -3.00 -14.58
N PRO A 213 9.13 -1.96 -14.93
CA PRO A 213 8.64 -0.58 -14.96
C PRO A 213 7.40 -0.40 -15.84
N GLN A 214 7.34 -1.13 -16.95
CA GLN A 214 6.21 -1.12 -17.88
C GLN A 214 4.93 -1.64 -17.22
N LEU A 215 5.02 -2.77 -16.50
CA LEU A 215 3.90 -3.33 -15.75
C LEU A 215 3.39 -2.34 -14.72
N ILE A 216 4.28 -1.72 -13.93
CA ILE A 216 3.90 -0.74 -12.90
C ILE A 216 3.21 0.48 -13.55
N GLN A 217 3.76 1.02 -14.63
CA GLN A 217 3.16 2.17 -15.33
C GLN A 217 1.79 1.84 -15.91
N GLN A 218 1.64 0.66 -16.49
CA GLN A 218 0.39 0.25 -17.14
C GLN A 218 -0.69 -0.12 -16.14
N PHE A 219 -0.32 -0.81 -15.06
CA PHE A 219 -1.28 -1.33 -14.09
C PHE A 219 -1.62 -0.32 -12.98
N VAL A 220 -0.62 0.36 -12.41
CA VAL A 220 -0.83 1.29 -11.30
C VAL A 220 -0.91 2.74 -11.79
N GLY A 221 -0.03 3.19 -12.68
CA GLY A 221 0.03 4.57 -13.17
C GLY A 221 0.55 5.56 -12.13
N GLN A 222 0.51 6.86 -12.47
CA GLN A 222 0.96 7.95 -11.58
C GLN A 222 -0.13 8.38 -10.60
N SER A 223 0.28 8.81 -9.40
CA SER A 223 -0.64 9.37 -8.38
C SER A 223 -1.42 10.60 -8.86
N SER A 224 -0.83 11.34 -9.80
CA SER A 224 -1.41 12.55 -10.41
C SER A 224 -2.30 12.31 -11.63
N ASP A 225 -2.34 11.09 -12.16
CA ASP A 225 -3.15 10.76 -13.32
C ASP A 225 -4.63 11.06 -13.06
N HIS A 226 -5.35 11.46 -14.10
CA HIS A 226 -6.79 11.61 -14.04
C HIS A 226 -7.46 10.32 -14.52
N ILE A 227 -8.26 9.74 -13.63
CA ILE A 227 -9.06 8.56 -13.92
C ILE A 227 -10.51 8.93 -14.13
N LYS A 228 -11.14 8.27 -15.12
CA LYS A 228 -12.58 8.38 -15.35
C LYS A 228 -13.32 7.68 -14.22
N LEU A 229 -14.41 8.27 -13.79
CA LEU A 229 -15.23 7.75 -12.72
C LEU A 229 -16.47 7.06 -13.30
N ASP A 230 -16.75 5.85 -12.83
CA ASP A 230 -17.97 5.13 -13.17
C ASP A 230 -18.96 5.12 -12.00
N ASP A 231 -18.45 5.21 -10.76
CA ASP A 231 -19.24 5.27 -9.54
C ASP A 231 -20.02 6.59 -9.41
N PRO A 232 -21.36 6.54 -9.26
CA PRO A 232 -22.20 7.74 -9.13
C PRO A 232 -21.85 8.63 -7.94
N ALA A 233 -21.41 8.05 -6.81
CA ALA A 233 -21.05 8.84 -5.64
C ALA A 233 -19.75 9.60 -5.86
N GLN A 234 -18.74 8.96 -6.46
CA GLN A 234 -17.50 9.65 -6.83
C GLN A 234 -17.75 10.72 -7.90
N LYS A 235 -18.64 10.47 -8.88
CA LYS A 235 -19.05 11.48 -9.85
C LYS A 235 -19.71 12.70 -9.20
N MET A 236 -20.53 12.49 -8.19
CA MET A 236 -21.16 13.57 -7.45
C MET A 236 -20.14 14.44 -6.71
N LEU A 237 -19.07 13.84 -6.18
CA LEU A 237 -18.02 14.54 -5.43
C LEU A 237 -16.99 15.22 -6.34
N PHE A 238 -16.58 14.56 -7.40
CA PHE A 238 -15.42 14.95 -8.21
C PHE A 238 -15.76 15.34 -9.65
N GLY A 239 -16.97 15.06 -10.13
CA GLY A 239 -17.35 15.20 -11.55
C GLY A 239 -17.03 13.93 -12.34
N GLU A 240 -16.86 14.04 -13.66
CA GLU A 240 -16.67 12.88 -14.55
C GLU A 240 -15.28 12.21 -14.41
N SER A 241 -14.32 12.93 -13.85
CA SER A 241 -12.97 12.41 -13.62
C SER A 241 -12.35 13.04 -12.38
N ARG A 242 -11.41 12.36 -11.77
CA ARG A 242 -10.62 12.88 -10.67
C ARG A 242 -9.15 12.51 -10.79
N ARG A 243 -8.33 13.20 -10.03
CA ARG A 243 -6.98 12.76 -9.76
C ARG A 243 -7.02 11.36 -9.11
N ARG A 244 -6.11 10.46 -9.49
CA ARG A 244 -6.04 9.08 -8.98
C ARG A 244 -5.98 9.08 -7.45
N ILE A 245 -5.06 9.84 -6.86
CA ILE A 245 -5.06 10.13 -5.43
C ILE A 245 -5.54 11.57 -5.24
N PRO A 246 -6.75 11.78 -4.69
CA PRO A 246 -7.29 13.12 -4.49
C PRO A 246 -6.43 13.92 -3.51
N CYS A 247 -6.23 15.21 -3.79
CA CYS A 247 -5.67 16.14 -2.83
C CYS A 247 -6.83 16.80 -2.06
N TRP A 248 -7.07 16.32 -0.84
CA TRP A 248 -8.17 16.82 -0.02
C TRP A 248 -7.89 18.19 0.59
N HIS A 249 -6.61 18.57 0.71
CA HIS A 249 -6.17 19.87 1.19
C HIS A 249 -5.91 20.87 0.04
N ASN A 250 -6.79 20.88 -0.95
CA ASN A 250 -6.68 21.85 -2.04
C ASN A 250 -7.38 23.16 -1.64
N LEU A 251 -6.61 24.26 -1.52
CA LEU A 251 -7.12 25.56 -1.12
C LEU A 251 -8.03 26.18 -2.20
N ASP A 252 -7.82 25.85 -3.47
CA ASP A 252 -8.64 26.38 -4.58
C ASP A 252 -9.99 25.65 -4.70
N ARG A 253 -10.05 24.42 -4.22
CA ARG A 253 -11.26 23.57 -4.18
C ARG A 253 -11.31 22.81 -2.87
N PRO A 254 -11.59 23.47 -1.76
CA PRO A 254 -11.61 22.83 -0.45
C PRO A 254 -12.77 21.82 -0.40
N THR A 255 -12.42 20.55 -0.14
CA THR A 255 -13.40 19.51 0.12
C THR A 255 -13.44 19.28 1.62
N LEU A 256 -14.61 19.48 2.23
CA LEU A 256 -14.80 19.20 3.65
C LEU A 256 -14.81 17.69 3.87
N GLN A 257 -13.73 17.19 4.46
CA GLN A 257 -13.65 15.82 4.94
C GLN A 257 -13.81 15.76 6.44
N GLY A 258 -14.61 14.83 6.90
CA GLY A 258 -14.71 14.51 8.30
C GLY A 258 -15.28 15.64 9.17
N ALA A 259 -16.22 16.40 8.63
CA ALA A 259 -17.03 17.28 9.46
C ALA A 259 -17.63 16.47 10.61
N TYR A 260 -17.67 17.08 11.79
CA TYR A 260 -18.40 16.48 12.93
C TYR A 260 -19.83 16.18 12.50
N GLN A 261 -20.20 14.91 12.55
CA GLN A 261 -21.56 14.49 12.23
C GLN A 261 -22.38 14.47 13.51
N ASP A 262 -23.49 15.14 13.49
CA ASP A 262 -24.46 15.04 14.57
C ASP A 262 -25.23 13.71 14.51
N GLN A 263 -26.03 13.45 15.52
CA GLN A 263 -26.80 12.22 15.64
C GLN A 263 -27.75 11.98 14.44
N HIS A 264 -28.22 13.03 13.76
CA HIS A 264 -29.13 12.91 12.62
C HIS A 264 -28.39 12.60 11.31
N SER A 265 -27.20 13.16 11.11
CA SER A 265 -26.41 12.98 9.89
C SER A 265 -25.55 11.73 9.90
N PHE A 266 -25.21 11.18 11.09
CA PHE A 266 -24.38 10.00 11.23
C PHE A 266 -24.96 8.77 10.49
N GLY A 267 -26.24 8.47 10.71
CA GLY A 267 -26.90 7.33 10.07
C GLY A 267 -26.95 7.44 8.54
N LEU A 268 -27.14 8.65 8.01
CA LEU A 268 -27.09 8.89 6.57
C LEU A 268 -25.66 8.71 6.03
N GLY A 269 -24.66 9.13 6.78
CA GLY A 269 -23.26 8.93 6.45
C GLY A 269 -22.88 7.45 6.34
N GLU A 270 -23.28 6.64 7.32
CA GLU A 270 -23.03 5.19 7.34
C GLU A 270 -23.72 4.47 6.17
N ILE A 271 -24.97 4.81 5.90
CA ILE A 271 -25.74 4.23 4.78
C ILE A 271 -25.09 4.61 3.45
N SER A 272 -24.70 5.88 3.26
CA SER A 272 -24.07 6.33 2.04
C SER A 272 -22.68 5.71 1.85
N HIS A 273 -21.90 5.56 2.92
CA HIS A 273 -20.61 4.87 2.85
C HIS A 273 -20.78 3.42 2.37
N THR A 274 -21.66 2.65 3.00
CA THR A 274 -21.90 1.26 2.60
C THR A 274 -22.42 1.14 1.18
N GLN A 275 -23.36 1.99 0.79
CA GLN A 275 -24.04 1.92 -0.50
C GLN A 275 -23.12 2.32 -1.67
N PHE A 276 -22.33 3.38 -1.49
CA PHE A 276 -21.62 4.02 -2.58
C PHE A 276 -20.11 3.66 -2.64
N PHE A 277 -19.53 3.28 -1.52
CA PHE A 277 -18.13 2.89 -1.48
C PHE A 277 -17.95 1.40 -1.18
N GLY A 278 -18.61 0.87 -0.15
CA GLY A 278 -18.42 -0.52 0.26
C GLY A 278 -18.86 -1.53 -0.80
N ARG A 279 -19.97 -1.31 -1.48
CA ARG A 279 -20.46 -2.20 -2.55
C ARG A 279 -19.66 -2.15 -3.83
N GLN A 280 -18.90 -1.09 -4.05
CA GLN A 280 -18.06 -0.97 -5.24
C GLN A 280 -16.72 -1.72 -5.11
N LEU A 281 -16.35 -2.12 -3.91
CA LEU A 281 -15.06 -2.75 -3.66
C LEU A 281 -14.93 -4.10 -4.40
N GLU A 282 -15.94 -4.96 -4.34
CA GLU A 282 -15.90 -6.29 -4.96
C GLU A 282 -15.69 -6.20 -6.48
N PRO A 283 -16.48 -5.46 -7.26
CA PRO A 283 -16.25 -5.30 -8.69
C PRO A 283 -14.88 -4.68 -9.03
N ILE A 284 -14.41 -3.73 -8.22
CA ILE A 284 -13.09 -3.10 -8.42
C ILE A 284 -11.97 -4.12 -8.19
N LEU A 285 -12.11 -4.96 -7.16
CA LEU A 285 -11.15 -5.99 -6.83
C LEU A 285 -11.09 -7.06 -7.94
N GLU A 286 -12.24 -7.56 -8.38
CA GLU A 286 -12.34 -8.52 -9.49
C GLU A 286 -11.73 -7.95 -10.79
N GLN A 287 -12.01 -6.70 -11.10
CA GLN A 287 -11.41 -6.01 -12.24
C GLN A 287 -9.89 -5.89 -12.10
N ALA A 288 -9.38 -5.59 -10.92
CA ALA A 288 -7.95 -5.49 -10.67
C ALA A 288 -7.26 -6.84 -10.84
N PHE A 289 -7.82 -7.94 -10.30
CA PHE A 289 -7.30 -9.29 -10.49
C PHE A 289 -7.31 -9.71 -11.97
N SER A 290 -8.42 -9.49 -12.66
CA SER A 290 -8.53 -9.80 -14.10
C SER A 290 -7.51 -9.02 -14.93
N THR A 291 -7.38 -7.72 -14.70
CA THR A 291 -6.40 -6.89 -15.41
C THR A 291 -4.96 -7.32 -15.10
N PHE A 292 -4.70 -7.69 -13.84
CA PHE A 292 -3.38 -8.17 -13.43
C PHE A 292 -3.04 -9.50 -14.09
N TYR A 293 -4.02 -10.42 -14.19
CA TYR A 293 -3.88 -11.67 -14.90
C TYR A 293 -3.57 -11.45 -16.39
N ASP A 294 -4.29 -10.56 -17.06
CA ASP A 294 -4.09 -10.25 -18.47
C ASP A 294 -2.66 -9.72 -18.75
N LEU A 295 -2.05 -9.05 -17.78
CA LEU A 295 -0.70 -8.47 -17.90
C LEU A 295 0.42 -9.41 -17.48
N THR A 296 0.14 -10.41 -16.64
CA THR A 296 1.19 -11.21 -15.98
C THR A 296 1.00 -12.71 -16.11
N GLU A 297 -0.17 -13.16 -16.55
CA GLU A 297 -0.61 -14.57 -16.56
C GLU A 297 -0.63 -15.20 -15.14
N ARG A 298 -0.55 -14.39 -14.07
CA ARG A 298 -0.63 -14.87 -12.68
C ARG A 298 -2.05 -14.70 -12.15
N ASP A 299 -2.66 -15.84 -11.80
CA ASP A 299 -4.04 -15.93 -11.34
C ASP A 299 -4.09 -15.97 -9.80
N TYR A 300 -4.87 -15.07 -9.22
CA TYR A 300 -5.09 -14.94 -7.79
C TYR A 300 -6.57 -14.86 -7.41
N GLY A 301 -7.46 -15.02 -8.38
CA GLY A 301 -8.91 -14.91 -8.24
C GLY A 301 -9.67 -16.21 -7.97
#